data_d4bfbd84c11afca988f05e16ee3724f0
#
_entry.id   d4bfbd84c11afca988f05e16ee3724f0
#
_cell.length_a   1.000
_cell.length_b   1.000
_cell.length_c   1.000
_cell.angle_alpha   90.00
_cell.angle_beta   90.00
_cell.angle_gamma   90.00
#
_symmetry.space_group_name_H-M   'P 1'
#
loop_
_entity.id
_entity.type
_entity.pdbx_description
1 polymer ?
#
loop_
_entity_poly.entity_id
_entity_poly.type
_entity_poly.pdbx_seq_one_letter_code
_entity_poly.pdbx_strand_id
1 'polypeptide(L)'
;EYEYSLVSKFKIEKLQWADLTKVVKDQVSVEHILPQTPTKFYWRNQFRQFVSNEQEMKWLASSLGNLLPLSKSINSKLQNDSFDEKKERGYYNGSHSEIEVSKESDWDAEKIYERGIKLLKFMEERWNFKFSGREQMDELLHISFIHDNREIPSELDEDEDTDISDATNEDLRVRYWTKALPVLTAAFGGNSTYSNVSPSSRSTIDGFVGISGINIFCSMRMTKQTLSANIWIDVKDKEKNKKIFDAMYSRKEAIESIVASPINWN
;
A
#
# COMPACT_ATOMS: atom_id res chain seq x y z
N GLU A 1 -12.89 5.43 26.54
CA GLU A 1 -12.80 6.60 27.44
C GLU A 1 -12.04 7.75 26.79
N TYR A 2 -10.90 7.49 26.17
CA TYR A 2 -10.14 8.51 25.44
C TYR A 2 -11.00 9.24 24.39
N GLU A 3 -11.75 8.49 23.62
CA GLU A 3 -12.71 9.01 22.64
C GLU A 3 -13.64 10.07 23.24
N TYR A 4 -14.19 9.79 24.40
CA TYR A 4 -15.09 10.71 25.06
C TYR A 4 -14.38 11.90 25.75
N SER A 5 -13.11 11.76 26.09
CA SER A 5 -12.31 12.86 26.64
C SER A 5 -12.10 14.00 25.64
N LEU A 6 -12.19 13.68 24.34
CA LEU A 6 -12.09 14.67 23.26
C LEU A 6 -13.34 15.56 23.14
N VAL A 7 -14.41 15.21 23.85
CA VAL A 7 -15.65 16.01 23.88
C VAL A 7 -15.70 16.86 25.15
N SER A 8 -15.51 18.15 25.01
CA SER A 8 -15.40 19.11 26.13
C SER A 8 -16.60 19.14 27.10
N LYS A 9 -17.75 18.55 26.72
CA LYS A 9 -18.98 18.50 27.53
C LYS A 9 -19.21 17.18 28.25
N PHE A 10 -18.38 16.18 28.02
CA PHE A 10 -18.54 14.86 28.60
C PHE A 10 -17.77 14.72 29.90
N LYS A 11 -18.46 14.28 30.96
CA LYS A 11 -17.82 13.88 32.21
C LYS A 11 -17.54 12.39 32.14
N ILE A 12 -16.27 12.02 32.00
CA ILE A 12 -15.80 10.64 31.83
C ILE A 12 -16.28 9.74 32.99
N GLU A 13 -16.39 10.27 34.17
CA GLU A 13 -16.85 9.54 35.39
C GLU A 13 -18.30 9.02 35.28
N LYS A 14 -19.08 9.57 34.35
CA LYS A 14 -20.48 9.15 34.14
C LYS A 14 -20.64 8.11 33.02
N LEU A 15 -19.54 7.74 32.35
CA LEU A 15 -19.61 6.70 31.32
C LEU A 15 -19.80 5.31 31.94
N GLN A 16 -20.83 4.62 31.49
CA GLN A 16 -21.00 3.22 31.80
C GLN A 16 -20.51 2.35 30.65
N TRP A 17 -19.75 1.31 30.98
CA TRP A 17 -19.29 0.33 29.98
C TRP A 17 -20.45 -0.27 29.18
N ALA A 18 -21.63 -0.45 29.81
CA ALA A 18 -22.81 -0.93 29.14
C ALA A 18 -23.24 -0.05 27.94
N ASP A 19 -22.96 1.25 27.97
CA ASP A 19 -23.34 2.15 26.88
C ASP A 19 -22.37 2.05 25.70
N LEU A 20 -21.11 1.68 25.96
CA LEU A 20 -20.10 1.43 24.93
C LEU A 20 -20.26 0.06 24.24
N THR A 21 -20.88 -0.90 24.91
CA THR A 21 -21.07 -2.26 24.44
C THR A 21 -22.44 -2.53 23.84
N LYS A 22 -23.40 -1.60 24.01
CA LYS A 22 -24.74 -1.68 23.41
C LYS A 22 -24.72 -1.35 21.92
N VAL A 23 -23.94 -2.08 21.16
CA VAL A 23 -23.90 -1.89 19.71
C VAL A 23 -24.93 -2.78 19.05
N VAL A 24 -26.00 -2.19 18.60
CA VAL A 24 -27.12 -2.91 17.99
C VAL A 24 -26.88 -3.21 16.50
N LYS A 25 -26.00 -2.51 15.81
CA LYS A 25 -25.81 -2.69 14.35
C LYS A 25 -24.37 -2.67 13.82
N ASP A 26 -23.43 -2.08 14.54
CA ASP A 26 -22.05 -2.01 14.07
C ASP A 26 -21.08 -2.27 15.23
N GLN A 27 -20.32 -3.32 15.11
CA GLN A 27 -19.34 -3.71 16.13
C GLN A 27 -18.10 -2.84 15.98
N VAL A 28 -17.56 -2.35 17.09
CA VAL A 28 -16.25 -1.69 17.11
C VAL A 28 -15.16 -2.75 16.98
N SER A 29 -14.19 -2.48 16.15
CA SER A 29 -12.98 -3.26 15.96
C SER A 29 -11.75 -2.39 16.17
N VAL A 30 -10.59 -2.99 16.34
CA VAL A 30 -9.32 -2.29 16.39
C VAL A 30 -8.82 -2.12 14.96
N GLU A 31 -8.73 -0.88 14.52
CA GLU A 31 -8.07 -0.48 13.30
C GLU A 31 -6.58 -0.28 13.55
N HIS A 32 -5.77 -0.73 12.61
CA HIS A 32 -4.34 -0.44 12.55
C HIS A 32 -4.12 0.61 11.46
N ILE A 33 -3.80 1.85 11.85
CA ILE A 33 -3.61 2.96 10.90
C ILE A 33 -2.50 2.59 9.91
N LEU A 34 -1.29 2.27 10.40
CA LEU A 34 -0.30 1.46 9.69
C LEU A 34 -0.79 0.00 9.70
N PRO A 35 -1.09 -0.62 8.57
CA PRO A 35 -1.59 -1.99 8.53
C PRO A 35 -0.64 -3.00 9.18
N GLN A 36 -1.19 -4.08 9.77
CA GLN A 36 -0.36 -5.15 10.37
C GLN A 36 0.57 -5.83 9.37
N THR A 37 0.13 -5.92 8.12
CA THR A 37 0.91 -6.45 7.00
C THR A 37 0.85 -5.43 5.87
N PRO A 38 1.72 -4.40 5.88
CA PRO A 38 1.70 -3.34 4.90
C PRO A 38 2.19 -3.88 3.55
N THR A 39 1.28 -4.11 2.62
CA THR A 39 1.58 -4.60 1.27
C THR A 39 1.78 -3.46 0.28
N LYS A 40 1.12 -2.31 0.46
CA LYS A 40 1.32 -1.15 -0.40
C LYS A 40 2.71 -0.54 -0.20
N PHE A 41 3.36 -0.17 -1.28
CA PHE A 41 4.65 0.54 -1.28
C PHE A 41 4.57 1.85 -0.49
N TYR A 42 3.43 2.53 -0.51
CA TYR A 42 3.18 3.74 0.29
C TYR A 42 3.67 3.55 1.74
N TRP A 43 3.21 2.50 2.43
CA TRP A 43 3.58 2.24 3.81
C TRP A 43 5.06 1.88 3.96
N ARG A 44 5.60 1.06 3.08
CA ARG A 44 7.03 0.68 3.12
C ARG A 44 7.92 1.91 2.92
N ASN A 45 7.57 2.78 1.98
CA ASN A 45 8.32 4.01 1.72
C ASN A 45 8.23 5.00 2.87
N GLN A 46 7.02 5.19 3.45
CA GLN A 46 6.78 6.10 4.57
C GLN A 46 7.60 5.71 5.82
N PHE A 47 7.78 4.42 6.05
CA PHE A 47 8.46 3.90 7.23
C PHE A 47 9.91 3.49 7.01
N ARG A 48 10.41 3.48 5.77
CA ARG A 48 11.72 2.95 5.40
C ARG A 48 12.87 3.61 6.17
N GLN A 49 12.76 4.87 6.53
CA GLN A 49 13.79 5.58 7.28
C GLN A 49 13.78 5.27 8.79
N PHE A 50 12.79 4.58 9.30
CA PHE A 50 12.60 4.29 10.72
C PHE A 50 12.84 2.83 11.07
N VAL A 51 12.75 1.92 10.10
CA VAL A 51 12.81 0.48 10.32
C VAL A 51 13.96 -0.16 9.55
N SER A 52 14.62 -1.11 10.20
CA SER A 52 15.73 -1.89 9.61
C SER A 52 15.31 -3.32 9.22
N ASN A 53 14.14 -3.77 9.66
CA ASN A 53 13.65 -5.12 9.42
C ASN A 53 12.13 -5.23 9.61
N GLU A 54 11.55 -6.35 9.17
CA GLU A 54 10.11 -6.62 9.29
C GLU A 54 9.60 -6.67 10.74
N GLN A 55 10.43 -7.05 11.70
CA GLN A 55 10.00 -7.13 13.09
C GLN A 55 9.77 -5.74 13.68
N GLU A 56 10.58 -4.76 13.34
CA GLU A 56 10.39 -3.36 13.74
C GLU A 56 9.11 -2.78 13.12
N MET A 57 8.83 -3.13 11.86
CA MET A 57 7.56 -2.75 11.22
C MET A 57 6.35 -3.33 11.97
N LYS A 58 6.41 -4.59 12.41
CA LYS A 58 5.36 -5.24 13.21
C LYS A 58 5.20 -4.58 14.58
N TRP A 59 6.28 -4.16 15.22
CA TRP A 59 6.22 -3.42 16.48
C TRP A 59 5.52 -2.07 16.31
N LEU A 60 5.86 -1.31 15.29
CA LEU A 60 5.17 -0.06 14.95
C LEU A 60 3.68 -0.30 14.68
N ALA A 61 3.34 -1.29 13.86
CA ALA A 61 1.96 -1.63 13.55
C ALA A 61 1.15 -2.02 14.79
N SER A 62 1.79 -2.68 15.76
CA SER A 62 1.15 -3.16 17.01
C SER A 62 1.19 -2.14 18.15
N SER A 63 1.96 -1.05 18.02
CA SER A 63 2.10 -0.04 19.06
C SER A 63 0.78 0.67 19.35
N LEU A 64 0.55 0.99 20.63
CA LEU A 64 -0.65 1.67 21.10
C LEU A 64 -1.01 2.92 20.27
N GLY A 65 0.00 3.69 19.88
CA GLY A 65 -0.20 4.89 19.09
C GLY A 65 -0.78 4.65 17.70
N ASN A 66 -0.59 3.44 17.15
CA ASN A 66 -1.13 3.06 15.85
C ASN A 66 -2.57 2.52 15.90
N LEU A 67 -3.11 2.28 17.08
CA LEU A 67 -4.40 1.63 17.24
C LEU A 67 -5.54 2.63 17.37
N LEU A 68 -6.64 2.37 16.70
CA LEU A 68 -7.82 3.23 16.66
C LEU A 68 -9.08 2.38 16.77
N PRO A 69 -10.06 2.69 17.66
CA PRO A 69 -11.36 2.05 17.63
C PRO A 69 -12.11 2.51 16.38
N LEU A 70 -12.53 1.59 15.55
CA LEU A 70 -13.23 1.89 14.30
C LEU A 70 -14.38 0.91 14.09
N SER A 71 -15.46 1.38 13.46
CA SER A 71 -16.54 0.52 12.99
C SER A 71 -16.00 -0.65 12.17
N LYS A 72 -16.42 -1.88 12.50
CA LYS A 72 -15.96 -3.09 11.82
C LYS A 72 -16.27 -3.06 10.33
N SER A 73 -17.41 -2.47 9.95
CA SER A 73 -17.80 -2.35 8.54
C SER A 73 -16.92 -1.39 7.76
N ILE A 74 -16.42 -0.35 8.39
CA ILE A 74 -15.45 0.59 7.79
C ILE A 74 -14.06 -0.04 7.78
N ASN A 75 -13.58 -0.55 8.91
CA ASN A 75 -12.28 -1.17 9.06
C ASN A 75 -12.03 -2.26 8.01
N SER A 76 -13.01 -3.15 7.79
CA SER A 76 -12.89 -4.21 6.78
C SER A 76 -12.77 -3.69 5.33
N LYS A 77 -13.08 -2.43 5.06
CA LYS A 77 -12.93 -1.81 3.74
C LYS A 77 -11.62 -1.06 3.56
N LEU A 78 -11.02 -0.58 4.67
CA LEU A 78 -9.81 0.24 4.62
C LEU A 78 -8.54 -0.59 4.46
N GLN A 79 -8.47 -1.72 5.12
CA GLN A 79 -7.35 -2.69 5.03
C GLN A 79 -5.96 -2.05 4.84
N ASN A 80 -5.39 -2.20 3.65
CA ASN A 80 -4.08 -1.67 3.28
C ASN A 80 -4.12 -0.30 2.57
N ASP A 81 -5.27 0.41 2.60
CA ASP A 81 -5.37 1.74 2.02
C ASP A 81 -4.29 2.68 2.58
N SER A 82 -3.80 3.60 1.75
CA SER A 82 -2.89 4.66 2.19
C SER A 82 -3.55 5.54 3.25
N PHE A 83 -2.77 6.34 3.96
CA PHE A 83 -3.32 7.19 5.02
C PHE A 83 -4.38 8.17 4.47
N ASP A 84 -4.14 8.77 3.32
CA ASP A 84 -5.11 9.68 2.69
C ASP A 84 -6.39 8.97 2.28
N GLU A 85 -6.31 7.77 1.69
CA GLU A 85 -7.49 6.96 1.37
C GLU A 85 -8.27 6.59 2.64
N LYS A 86 -7.58 6.24 3.73
CA LYS A 86 -8.22 5.96 5.03
C LYS A 86 -8.93 7.19 5.61
N LYS A 87 -8.32 8.37 5.50
CA LYS A 87 -8.95 9.64 5.90
C LYS A 87 -10.24 9.87 5.13
N GLU A 88 -10.19 9.81 3.80
CA GLU A 88 -11.34 10.08 2.93
C GLU A 88 -12.48 9.08 3.09
N ARG A 89 -12.14 7.80 3.22
CA ARG A 89 -13.11 6.71 3.23
C ARG A 89 -13.64 6.35 4.61
N GLY A 90 -12.96 6.81 5.67
CA GLY A 90 -13.32 6.43 7.03
C GLY A 90 -13.21 7.53 8.07
N TYR A 91 -12.08 8.23 8.16
CA TYR A 91 -11.78 9.03 9.34
C TYR A 91 -12.43 10.42 9.37
N TYR A 92 -12.61 11.09 8.22
CA TYR A 92 -13.19 12.44 8.19
C TYR A 92 -14.62 12.52 8.74
N ASN A 93 -15.38 11.46 8.59
CA ASN A 93 -16.76 11.36 9.06
C ASN A 93 -16.90 10.37 10.23
N GLY A 94 -15.79 10.05 10.88
CA GLY A 94 -15.75 9.13 11.99
C GLY A 94 -16.11 9.77 13.34
N SER A 95 -15.72 9.09 14.38
CA SER A 95 -15.82 9.60 15.76
C SER A 95 -14.67 10.56 16.08
N HIS A 96 -14.58 11.04 17.30
CA HIS A 96 -13.64 12.11 17.66
C HIS A 96 -12.17 11.70 17.53
N SER A 97 -11.82 10.46 17.85
CA SER A 97 -10.45 9.98 17.73
C SER A 97 -10.03 9.77 16.27
N GLU A 98 -10.94 9.37 15.40
CA GLU A 98 -10.72 9.26 13.96
C GLU A 98 -10.54 10.63 13.33
N ILE A 99 -11.41 11.59 13.69
CA ILE A 99 -11.30 13.00 13.25
C ILE A 99 -9.99 13.62 13.78
N GLU A 100 -9.56 13.29 14.99
CA GLU A 100 -8.28 13.76 15.53
C GLU A 100 -7.11 13.27 14.68
N VAL A 101 -7.06 11.97 14.38
CA VAL A 101 -6.03 11.35 13.53
C VAL A 101 -6.07 11.92 12.12
N SER A 102 -7.24 12.20 11.57
CA SER A 102 -7.38 12.73 10.21
C SER A 102 -6.82 14.13 10.00
N LYS A 103 -6.51 14.85 11.08
CA LYS A 103 -5.88 16.18 11.02
C LYS A 103 -4.38 16.13 10.70
N GLU A 104 -3.76 14.95 10.87
CA GLU A 104 -2.36 14.79 10.50
C GLU A 104 -2.22 14.81 8.97
N SER A 105 -1.13 15.42 8.50
CA SER A 105 -0.83 15.48 7.06
C SER A 105 -0.42 14.11 6.52
N ASP A 106 0.30 13.35 7.33
CA ASP A 106 0.84 12.04 7.04
C ASP A 106 0.82 11.16 8.30
N TRP A 107 1.21 9.89 8.14
CA TRP A 107 1.27 8.93 9.24
C TRP A 107 2.58 8.15 9.17
N ASP A 108 3.49 8.46 10.08
CA ASP A 108 4.82 7.86 10.19
C ASP A 108 5.11 7.34 11.61
N ALA A 109 6.34 6.90 11.83
CA ALA A 109 6.75 6.33 13.11
C ALA A 109 6.74 7.37 14.24
N GLU A 110 7.09 8.62 13.95
CA GLU A 110 7.05 9.71 14.94
C GLU A 110 5.61 9.99 15.39
N LYS A 111 4.65 10.01 14.45
CA LYS A 111 3.23 10.20 14.76
C LYS A 111 2.67 9.06 15.61
N ILE A 112 3.08 7.84 15.32
CA ILE A 112 2.72 6.67 16.16
C ILE A 112 3.26 6.87 17.58
N TYR A 113 4.51 7.27 17.71
CA TYR A 113 5.16 7.47 19.00
C TYR A 113 4.52 8.63 19.79
N GLU A 114 4.37 9.80 19.18
CA GLU A 114 3.73 10.97 19.79
C GLU A 114 2.33 10.67 20.33
N ARG A 115 1.52 9.99 19.49
CA ARG A 115 0.18 9.58 19.88
C ARG A 115 0.21 8.51 20.98
N GLY A 116 1.15 7.56 20.93
CA GLY A 116 1.36 6.57 21.98
C GLY A 116 1.61 7.23 23.34
N ILE A 117 2.52 8.18 23.39
CA ILE A 117 2.83 8.95 24.62
C ILE A 117 1.60 9.76 25.10
N LYS A 118 0.87 10.36 24.19
CA LYS A 118 -0.37 11.08 24.52
C LYS A 118 -1.40 10.16 25.19
N LEU A 119 -1.58 8.96 24.67
CA LEU A 119 -2.50 7.97 25.24
C LEU A 119 -2.04 7.46 26.62
N LEU A 120 -0.73 7.22 26.82
CA LEU A 120 -0.18 6.83 28.11
C LEU A 120 -0.37 7.95 29.15
N LYS A 121 -0.12 9.20 28.78
CA LYS A 121 -0.40 10.35 29.67
C LYS A 121 -1.88 10.48 30.02
N PHE A 122 -2.76 10.27 29.06
CA PHE A 122 -4.20 10.19 29.35
C PHE A 122 -4.52 9.10 30.36
N MET A 123 -3.88 7.93 30.29
CA MET A 123 -4.05 6.86 31.28
C MET A 123 -3.61 7.29 32.68
N GLU A 124 -2.46 7.98 32.81
CA GLU A 124 -2.00 8.54 34.08
C GLU A 124 -3.07 9.44 34.73
N GLU A 125 -3.60 10.38 33.96
CA GLU A 125 -4.61 11.31 34.42
C GLU A 125 -5.93 10.62 34.77
N ARG A 126 -6.37 9.70 33.89
CA ARG A 126 -7.67 9.02 34.04
C ARG A 126 -7.75 8.10 35.23
N TRP A 127 -6.66 7.38 35.53
CA TRP A 127 -6.63 6.39 36.61
C TRP A 127 -5.79 6.82 37.82
N ASN A 128 -5.37 8.09 37.85
CA ASN A 128 -4.63 8.72 38.94
C ASN A 128 -3.41 7.89 39.39
N PHE A 129 -2.58 7.51 38.45
CA PHE A 129 -1.26 6.90 38.71
C PHE A 129 -0.18 7.61 37.89
N LYS A 130 1.07 7.27 38.12
CA LYS A 130 2.20 7.80 37.37
C LYS A 130 3.10 6.67 36.91
N PHE A 131 3.53 6.73 35.66
CA PHE A 131 4.67 5.94 35.21
C PHE A 131 5.95 6.47 35.90
N SER A 132 6.96 5.60 36.05
CA SER A 132 8.23 5.97 36.69
C SER A 132 9.02 7.02 35.91
N GLY A 133 8.69 7.24 34.66
CA GLY A 133 9.30 8.24 33.78
C GLY A 133 9.08 7.93 32.31
N ARG A 134 9.77 8.68 31.46
CA ARG A 134 9.71 8.53 30.01
C ARG A 134 10.19 7.16 29.55
N GLU A 135 11.26 6.65 30.17
CA GLU A 135 11.84 5.33 29.86
C GLU A 135 10.80 4.21 29.97
N GLN A 136 9.98 4.21 31.03
CA GLN A 136 8.92 3.21 31.17
C GLN A 136 7.84 3.35 30.09
N MET A 137 7.50 4.57 29.67
CA MET A 137 6.57 4.78 28.57
C MET A 137 7.16 4.27 27.25
N ASP A 138 8.44 4.49 27.02
CA ASP A 138 9.16 4.03 25.83
C ASP A 138 9.23 2.50 25.79
N GLU A 139 9.48 1.84 26.91
CA GLU A 139 9.43 0.38 27.04
C GLU A 139 8.03 -0.17 26.70
N LEU A 140 6.97 0.49 27.19
CA LEU A 140 5.59 0.06 26.94
C LEU A 140 5.18 0.24 25.48
N LEU A 141 5.64 1.27 24.81
CA LEU A 141 5.37 1.48 23.39
C LEU A 141 6.19 0.55 22.50
N HIS A 142 7.36 0.10 22.98
CA HIS A 142 8.26 -0.83 22.30
C HIS A 142 8.75 -0.37 20.92
N ILE A 143 8.83 0.95 20.70
CA ILE A 143 9.21 1.56 19.43
C ILE A 143 10.26 2.68 19.60
N SER A 144 10.99 2.73 20.72
CA SER A 144 12.03 3.72 20.96
C SER A 144 13.18 3.67 19.95
N PHE A 145 13.35 2.54 19.26
CA PHE A 145 14.35 2.34 18.21
C PHE A 145 14.26 3.35 17.07
N ILE A 146 13.11 4.00 16.88
CA ILE A 146 12.95 5.04 15.85
C ILE A 146 13.84 6.25 16.06
N HIS A 147 14.29 6.48 17.30
CA HIS A 147 15.20 7.56 17.68
C HIS A 147 16.67 7.14 17.74
N ASP A 148 16.97 5.88 17.47
CA ASP A 148 18.33 5.39 17.45
C ASP A 148 19.08 5.93 16.23
N ASN A 149 20.28 6.43 16.45
CA ASN A 149 21.13 6.95 15.38
C ASN A 149 21.80 5.78 14.65
N ARG A 150 21.03 5.07 13.78
CA ARG A 150 21.46 3.89 13.06
C ARG A 150 21.64 4.18 11.58
N GLU A 151 22.64 3.59 10.95
CA GLU A 151 22.65 3.47 9.50
C GLU A 151 21.54 2.47 9.10
N ILE A 152 20.48 2.98 8.53
CA ILE A 152 19.41 2.14 8.01
C ILE A 152 19.90 1.60 6.65
N PRO A 153 19.92 0.27 6.45
CA PRO A 153 20.33 -0.32 5.19
C PRO A 153 19.48 0.29 4.05
N SER A 154 20.16 0.77 3.01
CA SER A 154 19.47 1.32 1.83
C SER A 154 18.75 0.24 1.00
N GLU A 155 18.97 -1.01 1.34
CA GLU A 155 18.44 -2.19 0.68
C GLU A 155 17.60 -3.00 1.69
N LEU A 156 16.32 -2.64 1.83
CA LEU A 156 15.33 -3.67 2.09
C LEU A 156 15.14 -4.34 0.74
N ASP A 157 15.60 -5.57 0.64
CA ASP A 157 15.64 -6.38 -0.58
C ASP A 157 14.37 -6.23 -1.42
N GLU A 158 14.57 -5.76 -2.65
CA GLU A 158 13.52 -5.53 -3.64
C GLU A 158 13.06 -6.83 -4.32
N ASP A 159 13.14 -7.96 -3.62
CA ASP A 159 12.73 -9.26 -4.12
C ASP A 159 11.34 -9.65 -3.63
N GLU A 160 10.34 -8.99 -4.18
CA GLU A 160 9.06 -9.62 -4.51
C GLU A 160 8.26 -8.68 -5.42
N ASP A 161 7.92 -9.18 -6.61
CA ASP A 161 7.00 -8.58 -7.59
C ASP A 161 5.58 -8.44 -7.00
N THR A 162 5.39 -7.58 -6.00
CA THR A 162 4.06 -7.16 -5.57
C THR A 162 3.73 -5.84 -6.25
N ASP A 163 2.60 -5.81 -6.95
CA ASP A 163 2.04 -4.65 -7.62
C ASP A 163 2.14 -3.38 -6.75
N ILE A 164 3.08 -2.51 -7.13
CA ILE A 164 3.28 -1.22 -6.48
C ILE A 164 2.21 -0.28 -7.01
N SER A 165 1.07 -0.22 -6.33
CA SER A 165 0.08 0.83 -6.54
C SER A 165 0.24 1.91 -5.48
N ASP A 166 1.18 2.80 -5.70
CA ASP A 166 1.31 4.05 -4.97
C ASP A 166 0.57 5.14 -5.78
N ALA A 167 -0.21 5.98 -5.14
CA ALA A 167 -0.97 7.04 -5.82
C ALA A 167 -0.06 7.90 -6.73
N THR A 168 1.18 8.17 -6.31
CA THR A 168 2.18 8.89 -7.12
C THR A 168 2.66 8.06 -8.32
N ASN A 169 2.86 6.76 -8.13
CA ASN A 169 3.25 5.85 -9.22
C ASN A 169 2.07 5.52 -10.12
N GLU A 170 0.85 5.45 -9.60
CA GLU A 170 -0.37 5.31 -10.39
C GLU A 170 -0.56 6.50 -11.32
N ASP A 171 -0.40 7.71 -10.81
CA ASP A 171 -0.49 8.93 -11.61
C ASP A 171 0.61 9.02 -12.68
N LEU A 172 1.84 8.64 -12.32
CA LEU A 172 2.96 8.55 -13.26
C LEU A 172 2.71 7.49 -14.35
N ARG A 173 2.14 6.34 -13.99
CA ARG A 173 1.78 5.28 -14.96
C ARG A 173 0.68 5.74 -15.90
N VAL A 174 -0.38 6.35 -15.38
CA VAL A 174 -1.46 6.91 -16.21
C VAL A 174 -0.88 7.96 -17.17
N ARG A 175 -0.06 8.89 -16.69
CA ARG A 175 0.60 9.91 -17.51
C ARG A 175 1.54 9.31 -18.55
N TYR A 176 2.28 8.26 -18.19
CA TYR A 176 3.13 7.55 -19.13
C TYR A 176 2.30 6.88 -20.23
N TRP A 177 1.29 6.07 -19.84
CA TRP A 177 0.46 5.37 -20.81
C TRP A 177 -0.36 6.32 -21.69
N THR A 178 -0.78 7.46 -21.17
CA THR A 178 -1.44 8.52 -21.96
C THR A 178 -0.55 9.00 -23.11
N LYS A 179 0.78 9.07 -22.90
CA LYS A 179 1.74 9.45 -23.94
C LYS A 179 2.18 8.27 -24.81
N ALA A 180 2.33 7.09 -24.24
CA ALA A 180 2.86 5.93 -24.92
C ALA A 180 1.84 5.26 -25.85
N LEU A 181 0.56 5.16 -25.43
CA LEU A 181 -0.47 4.49 -26.21
C LEU A 181 -0.70 5.08 -27.61
N PRO A 182 -0.76 6.40 -27.83
CA PRO A 182 -0.84 6.95 -29.17
C PRO A 182 0.35 6.56 -30.08
N VAL A 183 1.55 6.51 -29.51
CA VAL A 183 2.76 6.10 -30.25
C VAL A 183 2.70 4.62 -30.61
N LEU A 184 2.34 3.77 -29.64
CA LEU A 184 2.15 2.34 -29.87
C LEU A 184 1.06 2.08 -30.90
N THR A 185 -0.08 2.77 -30.79
CA THR A 185 -1.19 2.64 -31.74
C THR A 185 -0.76 3.03 -33.16
N ALA A 186 -0.04 4.12 -33.32
CA ALA A 186 0.49 4.56 -34.61
C ALA A 186 1.50 3.57 -35.19
N ALA A 187 2.40 3.03 -34.37
CA ALA A 187 3.42 2.06 -34.79
C ALA A 187 2.81 0.74 -35.29
N PHE A 188 1.65 0.35 -34.77
CA PHE A 188 0.93 -0.86 -35.21
C PHE A 188 -0.13 -0.61 -36.32
N GLY A 189 -0.14 0.58 -36.95
CA GLY A 189 -0.90 0.81 -38.18
C GLY A 189 -2.42 1.01 -38.03
N GLY A 190 -2.88 1.69 -37.01
CA GLY A 190 -4.26 2.25 -36.91
C GLY A 190 -5.40 1.27 -36.55
N ASN A 191 -5.37 0.02 -36.98
CA ASN A 191 -6.24 -1.08 -36.49
C ASN A 191 -5.53 -1.91 -35.44
N SER A 192 -4.99 -1.26 -34.46
CA SER A 192 -3.90 -1.80 -33.71
C SER A 192 -4.35 -2.53 -32.47
N THR A 193 -3.47 -3.41 -32.12
CA THR A 193 -3.30 -4.10 -30.86
C THR A 193 -3.68 -3.25 -29.64
N TYR A 194 -3.50 -1.92 -29.71
CA TYR A 194 -3.73 -0.99 -28.59
C TYR A 194 -4.85 0.05 -28.82
N SER A 195 -5.56 0.01 -29.96
CA SER A 195 -6.57 1.05 -30.31
C SER A 195 -7.72 1.18 -29.31
N ASN A 196 -8.06 0.08 -28.61
CA ASN A 196 -9.12 0.02 -27.61
C ASN A 196 -8.59 -0.02 -26.17
N VAL A 197 -7.31 0.25 -25.98
CA VAL A 197 -6.68 0.25 -24.64
C VAL A 197 -6.67 1.68 -24.10
N SER A 198 -7.20 1.85 -22.90
CA SER A 198 -7.16 3.14 -22.18
C SER A 198 -5.97 3.19 -21.23
N PRO A 199 -5.39 4.38 -21.00
CA PRO A 199 -4.39 4.57 -19.97
C PRO A 199 -4.89 4.08 -18.61
N SER A 200 -4.06 3.38 -17.87
CA SER A 200 -4.40 2.84 -16.56
C SER A 200 -3.25 2.99 -15.57
N SER A 201 -3.56 2.87 -14.29
CA SER A 201 -2.56 2.85 -13.21
C SER A 201 -1.76 1.56 -13.12
N ARG A 202 -2.08 0.56 -13.95
CA ARG A 202 -1.36 -0.72 -13.97
C ARG A 202 0.06 -0.58 -14.51
N SER A 203 0.96 -1.42 -14.03
CA SER A 203 2.33 -1.53 -14.53
C SER A 203 2.39 -2.11 -15.94
N THR A 204 1.34 -2.81 -16.36
CA THR A 204 1.24 -3.47 -17.67
C THR A 204 0.02 -3.00 -18.43
N ILE A 205 0.13 -2.95 -19.75
CA ILE A 205 -0.97 -2.85 -20.70
C ILE A 205 -0.90 -4.00 -21.69
N ASP A 206 -2.06 -4.56 -22.02
CA ASP A 206 -2.19 -5.70 -22.90
C ASP A 206 -2.68 -5.25 -24.28
N GLY A 207 -2.06 -5.79 -25.32
CA GLY A 207 -2.45 -5.58 -26.69
C GLY A 207 -2.81 -6.89 -27.37
N PHE A 208 -3.96 -6.92 -28.04
CA PHE A 208 -4.43 -8.09 -28.77
C PHE A 208 -3.90 -8.14 -30.19
N VAL A 209 -3.24 -9.23 -30.60
CA VAL A 209 -2.63 -9.39 -31.94
C VAL A 209 -3.55 -10.04 -32.98
N GLY A 210 -4.84 -10.17 -32.69
CA GLY A 210 -5.81 -10.78 -33.61
C GLY A 210 -5.86 -12.33 -33.55
N ILE A 211 -5.07 -12.95 -32.69
CA ILE A 211 -5.04 -14.41 -32.49
C ILE A 211 -5.39 -14.69 -31.03
N SER A 212 -6.48 -15.46 -30.82
CA SER A 212 -6.91 -15.81 -29.48
C SER A 212 -5.80 -16.58 -28.72
N GLY A 213 -5.50 -16.11 -27.51
CA GLY A 213 -4.45 -16.68 -26.66
C GLY A 213 -3.03 -16.19 -26.96
N ILE A 214 -2.87 -15.22 -27.88
CA ILE A 214 -1.59 -14.55 -28.10
C ILE A 214 -1.77 -13.06 -27.87
N ASN A 215 -1.06 -12.53 -26.90
CA ASN A 215 -1.10 -11.10 -26.53
C ASN A 215 0.32 -10.51 -26.53
N ILE A 216 0.43 -9.26 -26.92
CA ILE A 216 1.63 -8.46 -26.67
C ILE A 216 1.31 -7.54 -25.50
N PHE A 217 2.08 -7.62 -24.45
CA PHE A 217 1.96 -6.68 -23.36
C PHE A 217 3.24 -5.88 -23.15
N CYS A 218 3.07 -4.60 -22.90
CA CYS A 218 4.14 -3.71 -22.48
C CYS A 218 4.06 -3.56 -20.97
N SER A 219 5.20 -3.66 -20.30
CA SER A 219 5.30 -3.44 -18.87
C SER A 219 6.29 -2.34 -18.52
N MET A 220 5.93 -1.54 -17.52
CA MET A 220 6.80 -0.52 -16.95
C MET A 220 7.05 -0.86 -15.49
N ARG A 221 8.31 -1.10 -15.14
CA ARG A 221 8.73 -1.34 -13.75
C ARG A 221 9.46 -0.09 -13.26
N MET A 222 8.75 0.71 -12.44
CA MET A 222 9.27 1.98 -11.91
C MET A 222 10.50 1.78 -11.04
N THR A 223 10.51 0.77 -10.18
CA THR A 223 11.60 0.44 -9.26
C THR A 223 12.88 0.04 -9.99
N LYS A 224 12.76 -0.72 -11.09
CA LYS A 224 13.89 -1.15 -11.89
C LYS A 224 14.22 -0.18 -13.05
N GLN A 225 13.44 0.89 -13.19
CA GLN A 225 13.52 1.85 -14.28
C GLN A 225 13.59 1.17 -15.66
N THR A 226 12.84 0.08 -15.81
CA THR A 226 12.84 -0.74 -17.02
C THR A 226 11.50 -0.69 -17.73
N LEU A 227 11.59 -0.70 -19.05
CA LEU A 227 10.45 -0.95 -19.92
C LEU A 227 10.69 -2.27 -20.62
N SER A 228 9.67 -3.08 -20.75
CA SER A 228 9.74 -4.32 -21.51
C SER A 228 8.50 -4.50 -22.37
N ALA A 229 8.68 -5.16 -23.51
CA ALA A 229 7.60 -5.67 -24.33
C ALA A 229 7.73 -7.20 -24.36
N ASN A 230 6.63 -7.88 -24.14
CA ASN A 230 6.60 -9.34 -24.06
C ASN A 230 5.49 -9.90 -24.95
N ILE A 231 5.77 -11.03 -25.58
CA ILE A 231 4.73 -11.82 -26.26
C ILE A 231 4.35 -12.95 -25.34
N TRP A 232 3.07 -13.00 -24.98
CA TRP A 232 2.50 -14.05 -24.15
C TRP A 232 1.68 -15.01 -25.00
N ILE A 233 1.99 -16.31 -24.94
CA ILE A 233 1.30 -17.35 -25.66
C ILE A 233 0.54 -18.22 -24.65
N ASP A 234 -0.79 -18.09 -24.63
CA ASP A 234 -1.68 -18.88 -23.79
C ASP A 234 -2.98 -19.22 -24.52
N VAL A 235 -2.94 -20.22 -25.36
CA VAL A 235 -4.12 -20.75 -26.05
C VAL A 235 -4.83 -21.86 -25.25
N LYS A 236 -4.57 -21.94 -23.93
CA LYS A 236 -5.14 -22.93 -22.98
C LYS A 236 -4.86 -24.41 -23.36
N ASP A 237 -3.86 -24.64 -24.21
CA ASP A 237 -3.42 -25.95 -24.67
C ASP A 237 -1.89 -25.96 -24.70
N LYS A 238 -1.27 -26.70 -23.78
CA LYS A 238 0.19 -26.74 -23.61
C LYS A 238 0.93 -27.22 -24.85
N GLU A 239 0.38 -28.19 -25.57
CA GLU A 239 0.97 -28.70 -26.80
C GLU A 239 0.96 -27.65 -27.91
N LYS A 240 -0.15 -26.90 -28.03
CA LYS A 240 -0.26 -25.81 -29.01
C LYS A 240 0.65 -24.65 -28.64
N ASN A 241 0.69 -24.28 -27.35
CA ASN A 241 1.62 -23.20 -26.87
C ASN A 241 3.05 -23.56 -27.25
N LYS A 242 3.46 -24.82 -27.00
CA LYS A 242 4.80 -25.28 -27.38
C LYS A 242 5.07 -25.19 -28.87
N LYS A 243 4.12 -25.67 -29.70
CA LYS A 243 4.23 -25.62 -31.17
C LYS A 243 4.37 -24.17 -31.69
N ILE A 244 3.60 -23.24 -31.13
CA ILE A 244 3.68 -21.82 -31.51
C ILE A 244 5.04 -21.26 -31.11
N PHE A 245 5.49 -21.52 -29.86
CA PHE A 245 6.79 -21.11 -29.37
C PHE A 245 7.93 -21.67 -30.25
N ASP A 246 7.93 -22.98 -30.54
CA ASP A 246 8.94 -23.65 -31.36
C ASP A 246 8.98 -23.05 -32.77
N ALA A 247 7.82 -22.73 -33.36
CA ALA A 247 7.73 -22.06 -34.65
C ALA A 247 8.29 -20.65 -34.68
N MET A 248 8.10 -19.89 -33.60
CA MET A 248 8.71 -18.57 -33.41
C MET A 248 10.22 -18.70 -33.17
N TYR A 249 10.62 -19.61 -32.30
CA TYR A 249 12.02 -19.85 -31.96
C TYR A 249 12.85 -20.32 -33.15
N SER A 250 12.27 -21.11 -34.07
CA SER A 250 12.94 -21.51 -35.31
C SER A 250 13.28 -20.31 -36.22
N ARG A 251 12.68 -19.15 -36.01
CA ARG A 251 12.92 -17.90 -36.73
C ARG A 251 13.63 -16.85 -35.86
N LYS A 252 14.26 -17.28 -34.79
CA LYS A 252 14.88 -16.42 -33.77
C LYS A 252 15.77 -15.37 -34.37
N GLU A 253 16.73 -15.75 -35.22
CA GLU A 253 17.70 -14.83 -35.82
C GLU A 253 17.03 -13.74 -36.66
N ALA A 254 16.02 -14.09 -37.44
CA ALA A 254 15.25 -13.14 -38.23
C ALA A 254 14.45 -12.17 -37.35
N ILE A 255 13.84 -12.67 -36.25
CA ILE A 255 13.09 -11.84 -35.31
C ILE A 255 14.03 -10.87 -34.57
N GLU A 256 15.15 -11.37 -34.04
CA GLU A 256 16.13 -10.56 -33.31
C GLU A 256 16.76 -9.49 -34.19
N SER A 257 16.97 -9.77 -35.46
CA SER A 257 17.49 -8.78 -36.41
C SER A 257 16.50 -7.63 -36.66
N ILE A 258 15.19 -7.90 -36.63
CA ILE A 258 14.14 -6.86 -36.78
C ILE A 258 14.01 -6.04 -35.51
N VAL A 259 14.05 -6.69 -34.34
CA VAL A 259 13.86 -6.03 -33.04
C VAL A 259 15.10 -5.20 -32.66
N ALA A 260 16.24 -5.48 -33.22
CA ALA A 260 17.56 -4.84 -32.96
C ALA A 260 17.92 -4.86 -31.44
N SER A 261 17.45 -5.85 -30.73
CA SER A 261 17.70 -6.04 -29.29
C SER A 261 17.64 -7.54 -28.93
N PRO A 262 18.47 -8.01 -28.00
CA PRO A 262 18.38 -9.39 -27.52
C PRO A 262 17.00 -9.71 -26.98
N ILE A 263 16.48 -10.87 -27.34
CA ILE A 263 15.20 -11.37 -26.85
C ILE A 263 15.45 -12.50 -25.85
N ASN A 264 14.77 -12.44 -24.73
CA ASN A 264 14.76 -13.53 -23.77
C ASN A 264 13.66 -14.55 -24.16
N TRP A 265 14.09 -15.72 -24.59
CA TRP A 265 13.21 -16.81 -25.03
C TRP A 265 12.97 -17.79 -23.88
N ASN A 266 11.89 -17.59 -23.13
CA ASN A 266 11.53 -18.43 -21.96
C ASN A 266 10.28 -19.24 -22.20
#